data_bdefc9895771ae0e1f27f6f966148463
#
_entry.id   bdefc9895771ae0e1f27f6f966148463
#
_cell.length_a   1.000
_cell.length_b   1.000
_cell.length_c   1.000
_cell.angle_alpha   90.00
_cell.angle_beta   90.00
_cell.angle_gamma   90.00
#
_symmetry.space_group_name_H-M   'P 1'
#
loop_
_entity.id
_entity.type
_entity.pdbx_description
1 polymer ?
#
loop_
_entity_poly.entity_id
_entity_poly.type
_entity_poly.pdbx_seq_one_letter_code
_entity_poly.pdbx_strand_id
1 'polypeptide(L)'
;MPPPPPLPPSPLPPPPPPPLPPPPPPPTTLKTLPPPPADLHAIQLRHKVAAPTFRSLTGVASSPDRGEVLHRACQATEFRSFPMRQTERAFFRHINDHTAIAYPLRGVAITEPWQKVFLLVQVDVQRLGWPPKLSAQGRKLLLQERGRIYLLLDRFLRCLVDILGHRRHGRGLVVALDVLRSVKAGVWEGAENELLQVEGIGPVKMKRLVDAGIKSIRHLAGLEFYHIERLLSRNPPFGHQLLHHVSGFPLLNMHFDPIGPYSARSTGRVPVADSTPANAAAARVKPLFLFRLIVGYDNEKEPSWNRKSPWVTLVVEGQAGELLWFWRGSIKRLAGGKELIVGLAARKGEKLKVSLACEEIVGTLLRSEHWVP
;
A
#
# COMPACT_ATOMS: atom_id res chain seq x y z
N MET A 1 80.95 -33.67 -48.49
CA MET A 1 79.50 -33.75 -48.50
C MET A 1 78.92 -32.72 -47.53
N PRO A 2 78.17 -31.72 -47.95
CA PRO A 2 77.53 -30.77 -47.05
C PRO A 2 76.38 -31.45 -46.32
N PRO A 3 76.01 -31.03 -45.06
CA PRO A 3 74.89 -31.60 -44.32
C PRO A 3 73.53 -31.28 -44.97
N PRO A 4 72.51 -32.15 -44.81
CA PRO A 4 71.22 -31.95 -45.37
C PRO A 4 70.48 -30.74 -44.76
N PRO A 5 69.58 -30.07 -45.51
CA PRO A 5 68.86 -28.91 -45.02
C PRO A 5 67.87 -29.28 -43.87
N PRO A 6 67.60 -28.40 -42.95
CA PRO A 6 66.64 -28.65 -41.86
C PRO A 6 65.21 -28.82 -42.40
N LEU A 7 64.51 -29.76 -41.80
CA LEU A 7 63.07 -30.03 -42.10
C LEU A 7 62.21 -28.79 -41.77
N PRO A 8 61.16 -28.51 -42.55
CA PRO A 8 60.23 -27.42 -42.28
C PRO A 8 59.47 -27.65 -40.95
N PRO A 9 59.17 -26.60 -40.18
CA PRO A 9 58.42 -26.75 -38.93
C PRO A 9 57.02 -27.35 -39.17
N SER A 10 56.61 -28.27 -38.30
CA SER A 10 55.29 -28.86 -38.34
C SER A 10 54.20 -27.77 -38.19
N PRO A 11 53.06 -27.87 -38.94
CA PRO A 11 51.96 -26.91 -38.79
C PRO A 11 51.42 -26.91 -37.36
N LEU A 12 51.18 -25.71 -36.82
CA LEU A 12 50.58 -25.53 -35.52
C LEU A 12 49.14 -26.13 -35.49
N PRO A 13 48.73 -26.74 -34.41
CA PRO A 13 47.39 -27.28 -34.29
C PRO A 13 46.35 -26.14 -34.39
N PRO A 14 45.16 -26.36 -34.96
CA PRO A 14 44.11 -25.36 -35.09
C PRO A 14 43.71 -24.85 -33.70
N PRO A 15 43.36 -23.55 -33.59
CA PRO A 15 42.92 -22.97 -32.29
C PRO A 15 41.64 -23.74 -31.82
N PRO A 16 41.47 -23.90 -30.50
CA PRO A 16 40.30 -24.51 -29.94
C PRO A 16 39.02 -23.73 -30.36
N PRO A 17 37.87 -24.40 -30.59
CA PRO A 17 36.62 -23.73 -30.94
C PRO A 17 36.23 -22.76 -29.83
N PRO A 18 35.59 -21.62 -30.16
CA PRO A 18 35.13 -20.66 -29.18
C PRO A 18 34.17 -21.33 -28.19
N PRO A 19 34.19 -20.97 -26.89
CA PRO A 19 33.27 -21.53 -25.92
C PRO A 19 31.82 -21.27 -26.34
N LEU A 20 30.99 -22.29 -26.23
CA LEU A 20 29.55 -22.19 -26.49
C LEU A 20 28.95 -21.07 -25.64
N PRO A 21 28.04 -20.25 -26.19
CA PRO A 21 27.33 -19.26 -25.40
C PRO A 21 26.64 -19.92 -24.21
N PRO A 22 26.64 -19.25 -23.03
CA PRO A 22 25.96 -19.80 -21.86
C PRO A 22 24.49 -20.11 -22.21
N PRO A 23 23.92 -21.21 -21.70
CA PRO A 23 22.52 -21.54 -21.92
C PRO A 23 21.65 -20.34 -21.48
N PRO A 24 20.54 -20.05 -22.18
CA PRO A 24 19.64 -18.99 -21.80
C PRO A 24 19.19 -19.24 -20.34
N PRO A 25 19.06 -18.16 -19.51
CA PRO A 25 18.60 -18.31 -18.15
C PRO A 25 17.28 -19.08 -18.17
N PRO A 26 17.08 -20.00 -17.21
CA PRO A 26 15.82 -20.73 -17.13
C PRO A 26 14.66 -19.75 -17.09
N PRO A 27 13.52 -20.03 -17.76
CA PRO A 27 12.37 -19.15 -17.77
C PRO A 27 12.04 -18.78 -16.34
N THR A 28 11.92 -17.46 -16.09
CA THR A 28 11.69 -16.87 -14.79
C THR A 28 10.62 -17.67 -14.07
N THR A 29 11.03 -18.40 -13.07
CA THR A 29 10.21 -19.37 -12.32
C THR A 29 8.91 -18.67 -11.97
N LEU A 30 7.78 -19.23 -12.41
CA LEU A 30 6.47 -18.99 -11.84
C LEU A 30 6.65 -18.86 -10.34
N LYS A 31 6.70 -17.65 -9.80
CA LYS A 31 6.60 -17.45 -8.36
C LYS A 31 5.15 -17.75 -8.00
N THR A 32 4.92 -19.06 -8.00
CA THR A 32 3.77 -19.71 -7.43
C THR A 32 3.54 -19.19 -6.04
N LEU A 33 2.30 -18.88 -5.77
CA LEU A 33 1.62 -18.65 -4.49
C LEU A 33 2.31 -17.66 -3.53
N PRO A 34 1.51 -16.83 -2.87
CA PRO A 34 1.99 -16.11 -1.69
C PRO A 34 2.64 -17.14 -0.76
N PRO A 35 3.71 -16.76 -0.03
CA PRO A 35 4.32 -17.65 0.95
C PRO A 35 3.22 -18.26 1.82
N PRO A 36 3.38 -19.53 2.27
CA PRO A 36 2.37 -20.17 3.10
C PRO A 36 1.94 -19.21 4.21
N PRO A 37 0.64 -19.17 4.55
CA PRO A 37 0.11 -18.20 5.48
C PRO A 37 0.97 -18.19 6.74
N ALA A 38 1.62 -17.05 7.01
CA ALA A 38 2.38 -16.87 8.23
C ALA A 38 1.45 -17.18 9.40
N ASP A 39 1.88 -18.02 10.33
CA ASP A 39 1.15 -18.24 11.57
C ASP A 39 0.79 -16.88 12.20
N LEU A 40 -0.42 -16.72 12.68
CA LEU A 40 -0.87 -15.50 13.36
C LEU A 40 0.09 -15.09 14.49
N HIS A 41 0.67 -16.06 15.18
CA HIS A 41 1.69 -15.82 16.19
C HIS A 41 2.97 -15.18 15.61
N ALA A 42 3.40 -15.62 14.43
CA ALA A 42 4.54 -15.01 13.74
C ALA A 42 4.27 -13.53 13.36
N ILE A 43 3.03 -13.18 13.02
CA ILE A 43 2.62 -11.78 12.79
C ILE A 43 2.76 -10.98 14.08
N GLN A 44 2.26 -11.49 15.20
CA GLN A 44 2.38 -10.85 16.51
C GLN A 44 3.83 -10.54 16.87
N LEU A 45 4.72 -11.53 16.73
CA LEU A 45 6.15 -11.40 17.03
C LEU A 45 6.84 -10.41 16.11
N ARG A 46 6.55 -10.44 14.80
CA ARG A 46 7.11 -9.52 13.80
C ARG A 46 6.82 -8.06 14.16
N HIS A 47 5.59 -7.77 14.55
CA HIS A 47 5.16 -6.43 14.89
C HIS A 47 5.42 -6.05 16.37
N LYS A 48 5.91 -7.00 17.19
CA LYS A 48 6.16 -6.79 18.63
C LYS A 48 4.95 -6.18 19.33
N VAL A 49 3.78 -6.78 19.12
CA VAL A 49 2.50 -6.33 19.65
C VAL A 49 2.17 -7.12 20.92
N ALA A 50 1.73 -6.44 21.98
CA ALA A 50 1.32 -7.09 23.22
C ALA A 50 0.14 -8.06 22.98
N ALA A 51 0.10 -9.18 23.68
CA ALA A 51 -0.91 -10.22 23.49
C ALA A 51 -2.37 -9.71 23.63
N PRO A 52 -2.73 -8.82 24.58
CA PRO A 52 -4.06 -8.25 24.65
C PRO A 52 -4.42 -7.40 23.44
N THR A 53 -3.48 -6.58 22.94
CA THR A 53 -3.64 -5.77 21.72
C THR A 53 -3.79 -6.65 20.50
N PHE A 54 -2.95 -7.67 20.35
CA PHE A 54 -3.05 -8.60 19.22
C PHE A 54 -4.41 -9.32 19.20
N ARG A 55 -4.91 -9.75 20.37
CA ARG A 55 -6.24 -10.34 20.48
C ARG A 55 -7.36 -9.38 20.06
N SER A 56 -7.25 -8.09 20.45
CA SER A 56 -8.20 -7.05 20.01
C SER A 56 -8.15 -6.86 18.49
N LEU A 57 -6.95 -6.77 17.90
CA LEU A 57 -6.77 -6.61 16.45
C LEU A 57 -7.31 -7.82 15.67
N THR A 58 -7.14 -9.04 16.17
CA THR A 58 -7.71 -10.24 15.54
C THR A 58 -9.24 -10.28 15.61
N GLY A 59 -9.88 -9.51 16.47
CA GLY A 59 -11.34 -9.37 16.56
C GLY A 59 -11.97 -8.46 15.49
N VAL A 60 -11.17 -7.95 14.53
CA VAL A 60 -11.69 -7.13 13.41
C VAL A 60 -12.61 -7.95 12.50
N ALA A 61 -13.67 -7.33 11.98
CA ALA A 61 -14.58 -7.94 11.02
C ALA A 61 -13.87 -8.30 9.70
N SER A 62 -14.45 -9.16 8.89
CA SER A 62 -13.94 -9.51 7.56
C SER A 62 -14.02 -8.35 6.56
N SER A 63 -14.99 -7.46 6.74
CA SER A 63 -15.23 -6.28 5.92
C SER A 63 -15.50 -5.06 6.81
N PRO A 64 -14.47 -4.58 7.56
CA PRO A 64 -14.61 -3.41 8.43
C PRO A 64 -14.76 -2.13 7.60
N ASP A 65 -15.32 -1.09 8.18
CA ASP A 65 -15.19 0.26 7.65
C ASP A 65 -13.91 0.94 8.16
N ARG A 66 -13.60 2.15 7.66
CA ARG A 66 -12.42 2.91 8.08
C ARG A 66 -12.45 3.29 9.56
N GLY A 67 -13.64 3.59 10.09
CA GLY A 67 -13.85 3.93 11.50
C GLY A 67 -13.55 2.75 12.41
N GLU A 68 -14.01 1.55 12.06
CA GLU A 68 -13.74 0.32 12.80
C GLU A 68 -12.24 -0.02 12.79
N VAL A 69 -11.58 0.06 11.63
CA VAL A 69 -10.12 -0.17 11.52
C VAL A 69 -9.35 0.78 12.43
N LEU A 70 -9.65 2.09 12.35
CA LEU A 70 -8.98 3.09 13.19
C LEU A 70 -9.28 2.87 14.68
N HIS A 71 -10.54 2.60 15.02
CA HIS A 71 -10.97 2.34 16.39
C HIS A 71 -10.25 1.13 16.99
N ARG A 72 -10.20 0.00 16.27
CA ARG A 72 -9.48 -1.21 16.70
C ARG A 72 -8.00 -0.95 16.92
N ALA A 73 -7.35 -0.21 16.02
CA ALA A 73 -5.94 0.13 16.18
C ALA A 73 -5.71 1.03 17.40
N CYS A 74 -6.62 1.98 17.68
CA CYS A 74 -6.53 2.89 18.82
C CYS A 74 -6.79 2.21 20.17
N GLN A 75 -7.51 1.09 20.22
CA GLN A 75 -7.78 0.32 21.45
C GLN A 75 -6.57 -0.47 21.98
N ALA A 76 -5.41 -0.35 21.34
CA ALA A 76 -4.20 -1.03 21.78
C ALA A 76 -3.83 -0.67 23.22
N THR A 77 -3.48 -1.69 24.01
CA THR A 77 -3.15 -1.52 25.44
C THR A 77 -1.89 -0.70 25.67
N GLU A 78 -1.01 -0.63 24.69
CA GLU A 78 0.21 0.18 24.72
C GLU A 78 -0.10 1.68 24.81
N PHE A 79 -1.29 2.12 24.37
CA PHE A 79 -1.72 3.52 24.52
C PHE A 79 -2.08 3.92 25.96
N ARG A 80 -2.18 2.98 26.89
CA ARG A 80 -2.34 3.29 28.32
C ARG A 80 -1.19 4.12 28.89
N SER A 81 -0.01 4.10 28.23
CA SER A 81 1.12 4.98 28.57
C SER A 81 0.89 6.46 28.26
N PHE A 82 -0.21 6.82 27.57
CA PHE A 82 -0.62 8.19 27.26
C PHE A 82 -1.98 8.52 27.91
N PRO A 83 -2.05 8.63 29.24
CA PRO A 83 -3.31 8.84 29.94
C PRO A 83 -3.96 10.16 29.53
N MET A 84 -5.30 10.18 29.60
CA MET A 84 -6.08 11.39 29.41
C MET A 84 -5.88 12.31 30.63
N ARG A 85 -5.19 13.44 30.48
CA ARG A 85 -5.01 14.41 31.54
C ARG A 85 -6.27 15.25 31.78
N GLN A 86 -6.49 15.71 32.99
CA GLN A 86 -7.65 16.55 33.31
C GLN A 86 -7.71 17.79 32.42
N THR A 87 -6.56 18.41 32.15
CA THR A 87 -6.42 19.61 31.29
C THR A 87 -6.71 19.36 29.83
N GLU A 88 -6.69 18.11 29.38
CA GLU A 88 -6.94 17.69 27.97
C GLU A 88 -8.41 17.33 27.73
N ARG A 89 -9.20 17.03 28.76
CA ARG A 89 -10.60 16.56 28.60
C ARG A 89 -11.49 17.56 27.86
N ALA A 90 -11.39 18.84 28.19
CA ALA A 90 -12.16 19.89 27.52
C ALA A 90 -11.77 20.04 26.06
N PHE A 91 -10.48 19.87 25.75
CA PHE A 91 -9.96 19.92 24.39
C PHE A 91 -10.48 18.74 23.53
N PHE A 92 -10.38 17.51 24.02
CA PHE A 92 -10.83 16.33 23.28
C PHE A 92 -12.36 16.26 23.18
N ARG A 93 -13.09 16.72 24.21
CA ARG A 93 -14.54 16.89 24.12
C ARG A 93 -14.91 17.89 23.02
N HIS A 94 -14.22 19.02 22.95
CA HIS A 94 -14.46 20.01 21.90
C HIS A 94 -14.17 19.44 20.49
N ILE A 95 -13.09 18.65 20.33
CA ILE A 95 -12.81 17.96 19.07
C ILE A 95 -13.99 17.03 18.69
N ASN A 96 -14.46 16.24 19.66
CA ASN A 96 -15.54 15.29 19.43
C ASN A 96 -16.87 15.94 19.04
N ASP A 97 -17.23 17.03 19.74
CA ASP A 97 -18.59 17.61 19.69
C ASP A 97 -18.71 18.78 18.70
N HIS A 98 -17.62 19.48 18.41
CA HIS A 98 -17.63 20.75 17.67
C HIS A 98 -16.69 20.80 16.47
N THR A 99 -16.00 19.71 16.12
CA THR A 99 -15.19 19.64 14.91
C THR A 99 -15.75 18.61 13.93
N ALA A 100 -15.59 18.88 12.63
CA ALA A 100 -16.07 17.98 11.56
C ALA A 100 -15.16 16.75 11.40
N ILE A 101 -14.97 15.95 12.46
CA ILE A 101 -14.25 14.68 12.36
C ILE A 101 -15.15 13.60 11.74
N ALA A 102 -14.52 12.63 11.06
CA ALA A 102 -15.26 11.61 10.30
C ALA A 102 -16.05 10.64 11.21
N TYR A 103 -15.51 10.32 12.39
CA TYR A 103 -16.06 9.28 13.30
C TYR A 103 -16.17 9.81 14.73
N PRO A 104 -17.15 10.66 15.05
CA PRO A 104 -17.34 11.17 16.41
C PRO A 104 -17.83 10.07 17.37
N LEU A 105 -17.39 10.13 18.61
CA LEU A 105 -17.80 9.24 19.70
C LEU A 105 -19.10 9.77 20.33
N ARG A 106 -20.23 9.23 19.89
CA ARG A 106 -21.56 9.69 20.36
C ARG A 106 -21.95 9.03 21.69
N GLY A 107 -22.47 9.83 22.62
CA GLY A 107 -23.01 9.31 23.89
C GLY A 107 -21.97 8.71 24.86
N VAL A 108 -20.68 8.93 24.63
CA VAL A 108 -19.60 8.37 25.43
C VAL A 108 -18.82 9.48 26.13
N ALA A 109 -18.53 9.33 27.41
CA ALA A 109 -17.64 10.24 28.13
C ALA A 109 -16.20 10.08 27.63
N ILE A 110 -15.54 11.21 27.36
CA ILE A 110 -14.15 11.22 26.85
C ILE A 110 -13.18 11.21 28.04
N THR A 111 -12.76 10.00 28.43
CA THR A 111 -11.93 9.75 29.64
C THR A 111 -10.78 8.79 29.37
N GLU A 112 -10.91 7.92 28.40
CA GLU A 112 -9.98 6.81 28.16
C GLU A 112 -8.80 7.18 27.23
N PRO A 113 -7.61 6.59 27.43
CA PRO A 113 -6.45 6.85 26.59
C PRO A 113 -6.69 6.55 25.11
N TRP A 114 -7.42 5.49 24.76
CA TRP A 114 -7.72 5.15 23.37
C TRP A 114 -8.58 6.22 22.68
N GLN A 115 -9.51 6.87 23.41
CA GLN A 115 -10.33 7.97 22.90
C GLN A 115 -9.48 9.19 22.57
N LYS A 116 -8.48 9.51 23.43
CA LYS A 116 -7.49 10.55 23.18
C LYS A 116 -6.78 10.30 21.83
N VAL A 117 -6.28 9.08 21.62
CA VAL A 117 -5.57 8.72 20.38
C VAL A 117 -6.50 8.79 19.17
N PHE A 118 -7.69 8.23 19.30
CA PHE A 118 -8.69 8.17 18.22
C PHE A 118 -9.11 9.56 17.75
N LEU A 119 -9.37 10.49 18.67
CA LEU A 119 -9.76 11.87 18.36
C LEU A 119 -8.57 12.70 17.85
N LEU A 120 -7.36 12.51 18.43
CA LEU A 120 -6.15 13.20 17.99
C LEU A 120 -5.82 12.87 16.52
N VAL A 121 -5.87 11.59 16.16
CA VAL A 121 -5.58 11.16 14.79
C VAL A 121 -6.59 11.75 13.81
N GLN A 122 -7.87 11.75 14.14
CA GLN A 122 -8.90 12.29 13.25
C GLN A 122 -8.75 13.81 13.03
N VAL A 123 -8.52 14.60 14.07
CA VAL A 123 -8.34 16.04 13.89
C VAL A 123 -7.06 16.38 13.12
N ASP A 124 -6.01 15.58 13.30
CA ASP A 124 -4.77 15.73 12.54
C ASP A 124 -4.96 15.38 11.04
N VAL A 125 -5.62 14.28 10.74
CA VAL A 125 -5.86 13.81 9.35
C VAL A 125 -6.85 14.74 8.61
N GLN A 126 -7.76 15.38 9.31
CA GLN A 126 -8.63 16.41 8.73
C GLN A 126 -7.89 17.71 8.40
N ARG A 127 -6.69 17.93 8.96
CA ARG A 127 -5.92 19.19 8.80
C ARG A 127 -6.67 20.45 9.23
N LEU A 128 -7.66 20.33 10.12
CA LEU A 128 -8.46 21.46 10.61
C LEU A 128 -7.71 22.34 11.61
N GLY A 129 -6.58 21.84 12.10
CA GLY A 129 -5.84 22.47 13.20
C GLY A 129 -6.43 22.13 14.57
N TRP A 130 -5.64 22.35 15.61
CA TRP A 130 -6.07 22.08 16.98
C TRP A 130 -6.84 23.28 17.56
N PRO A 131 -8.03 23.06 18.14
CA PRO A 131 -8.81 24.11 18.73
C PRO A 131 -8.06 24.80 19.89
N PRO A 132 -8.37 26.09 20.19
CA PRO A 132 -7.69 26.85 21.22
C PRO A 132 -8.19 26.52 22.64
N LYS A 133 -8.47 25.27 22.95
CA LYS A 133 -8.97 24.76 24.24
C LYS A 133 -7.89 24.07 25.07
N LEU A 134 -6.63 24.20 24.68
CA LEU A 134 -5.51 23.60 25.37
C LEU A 134 -4.48 24.66 25.74
N SER A 135 -3.99 24.64 27.00
CA SER A 135 -2.93 25.55 27.43
C SER A 135 -1.65 25.34 26.63
N ALA A 136 -0.76 26.33 26.58
CA ALA A 136 0.54 26.24 25.91
C ALA A 136 1.35 25.02 26.40
N GLN A 137 1.36 24.80 27.73
CA GLN A 137 2.02 23.65 28.34
C GLN A 137 1.36 22.32 27.92
N GLY A 138 0.02 22.25 27.94
CA GLY A 138 -0.71 21.07 27.48
C GLY A 138 -0.46 20.76 26.01
N ARG A 139 -0.41 21.78 25.15
CA ARG A 139 -0.07 21.65 23.73
C ARG A 139 1.35 21.11 23.53
N LYS A 140 2.34 21.62 24.28
CA LYS A 140 3.72 21.13 24.22
C LYS A 140 3.81 19.64 24.59
N LEU A 141 3.17 19.24 25.69
CA LEU A 141 3.14 17.85 26.14
C LEU A 141 2.46 16.92 25.12
N LEU A 142 1.31 17.33 24.57
CA LEU A 142 0.59 16.53 23.57
C LEU A 142 1.40 16.41 22.28
N LEU A 143 2.13 17.44 21.86
CA LEU A 143 3.04 17.38 20.70
C LEU A 143 4.20 16.39 20.93
N GLN A 144 4.74 16.32 22.12
CA GLN A 144 5.77 15.35 22.49
C GLN A 144 5.24 13.90 22.46
N GLU A 145 4.01 13.68 22.93
CA GLU A 145 3.37 12.37 22.89
C GLU A 145 2.98 11.94 21.47
N ARG A 146 2.55 12.90 20.64
CA ARG A 146 2.05 12.68 19.28
C ARG A 146 2.99 11.82 18.44
N GLY A 147 4.28 12.13 18.40
CA GLY A 147 5.25 11.36 17.63
C GLY A 147 5.28 9.87 18.03
N ARG A 148 5.25 9.60 19.34
CA ARG A 148 5.24 8.22 19.88
C ARG A 148 3.91 7.51 19.61
N ILE A 149 2.79 8.23 19.71
CA ILE A 149 1.46 7.72 19.38
C ILE A 149 1.42 7.26 17.92
N TYR A 150 1.91 8.08 16.98
CA TYR A 150 1.91 7.75 15.56
C TYR A 150 2.84 6.57 15.20
N LEU A 151 3.98 6.43 15.88
CA LEU A 151 4.86 5.27 15.71
C LEU A 151 4.18 3.96 16.13
N LEU A 152 3.45 3.99 17.25
CA LEU A 152 2.68 2.83 17.72
C LEU A 152 1.51 2.53 16.77
N LEU A 153 0.79 3.55 16.34
CA LEU A 153 -0.36 3.41 15.48
C LEU A 153 0.03 2.84 14.09
N ASP A 154 1.13 3.32 13.48
CA ASP A 154 1.69 2.74 12.25
C ASP A 154 1.95 1.24 12.42
N ARG A 155 2.57 0.85 13.53
CA ARG A 155 2.86 -0.55 13.85
C ARG A 155 1.59 -1.40 13.97
N PHE A 156 0.55 -0.90 14.64
CA PHE A 156 -0.71 -1.64 14.82
C PHE A 156 -1.52 -1.73 13.53
N LEU A 157 -1.55 -0.65 12.73
CA LEU A 157 -2.21 -0.68 11.42
C LEU A 157 -1.51 -1.65 10.46
N ARG A 158 -0.18 -1.71 10.45
CA ARG A 158 0.57 -2.71 9.68
C ARG A 158 0.31 -4.14 10.15
N CYS A 159 0.23 -4.34 11.47
CA CYS A 159 -0.15 -5.63 12.05
C CYS A 159 -1.55 -6.04 11.60
N LEU A 160 -2.51 -5.11 11.58
CA LEU A 160 -3.89 -5.35 11.13
C LEU A 160 -3.96 -5.71 9.64
N VAL A 161 -3.17 -5.01 8.80
CA VAL A 161 -3.01 -5.35 7.38
C VAL A 161 -2.52 -6.79 7.21
N ASP A 162 -1.49 -7.20 7.95
CA ASP A 162 -0.95 -8.56 7.87
C ASP A 162 -1.96 -9.61 8.39
N ILE A 163 -2.74 -9.31 9.45
CA ILE A 163 -3.82 -10.18 9.95
C ILE A 163 -4.90 -10.39 8.90
N LEU A 164 -5.39 -9.31 8.26
CA LEU A 164 -6.42 -9.38 7.24
C LEU A 164 -5.92 -10.11 5.98
N GLY A 165 -4.67 -9.88 5.61
CA GLY A 165 -3.99 -10.62 4.53
C GLY A 165 -3.89 -12.12 4.81
N HIS A 166 -3.48 -12.50 6.02
CA HIS A 166 -3.42 -13.91 6.47
C HIS A 166 -4.80 -14.59 6.41
N ARG A 167 -5.84 -13.88 6.84
CA ARG A 167 -7.22 -14.38 6.81
C ARG A 167 -7.87 -14.35 5.43
N ARG A 168 -7.18 -13.86 4.42
CA ARG A 168 -7.66 -13.66 3.06
C ARG A 168 -8.92 -12.77 2.96
N HIS A 169 -9.03 -11.81 3.85
CA HIS A 169 -10.09 -10.80 3.82
C HIS A 169 -9.67 -9.61 2.94
N GLY A 170 -9.86 -9.72 1.61
CA GLY A 170 -9.37 -8.74 0.63
C GLY A 170 -9.97 -7.36 0.83
N ARG A 171 -11.32 -7.29 0.96
CA ARG A 171 -12.02 -6.02 1.19
C ARG A 171 -11.55 -5.32 2.48
N GLY A 172 -11.41 -6.09 3.57
CA GLY A 172 -10.90 -5.55 4.83
C GLY A 172 -9.46 -5.08 4.72
N LEU A 173 -8.61 -5.82 3.98
CA LEU A 173 -7.22 -5.46 3.72
C LEU A 173 -7.11 -4.12 3.00
N VAL A 174 -7.91 -3.89 1.94
CA VAL A 174 -7.92 -2.62 1.21
C VAL A 174 -8.31 -1.46 2.11
N VAL A 175 -9.35 -1.64 2.94
CA VAL A 175 -9.77 -0.59 3.90
C VAL A 175 -8.67 -0.32 4.95
N ALA A 176 -7.99 -1.35 5.46
CA ALA A 176 -6.90 -1.18 6.40
C ALA A 176 -5.70 -0.45 5.77
N LEU A 177 -5.38 -0.73 4.49
CA LEU A 177 -4.36 -0.01 3.72
C LEU A 177 -4.76 1.45 3.48
N ASP A 178 -6.04 1.74 3.21
CA ASP A 178 -6.54 3.10 3.07
C ASP A 178 -6.38 3.91 4.37
N VAL A 179 -6.69 3.31 5.53
CA VAL A 179 -6.51 3.96 6.84
C VAL A 179 -5.02 4.16 7.14
N LEU A 180 -4.19 3.15 6.90
CA LEU A 180 -2.73 3.25 7.09
C LEU A 180 -2.15 4.40 6.26
N ARG A 181 -2.50 4.47 4.98
CA ARG A 181 -2.09 5.52 4.04
C ARG A 181 -2.54 6.89 4.53
N SER A 182 -3.82 7.02 4.91
CA SER A 182 -4.39 8.27 5.41
C SER A 182 -3.68 8.79 6.66
N VAL A 183 -3.40 7.92 7.62
CA VAL A 183 -2.69 8.25 8.85
C VAL A 183 -1.25 8.68 8.56
N LYS A 184 -0.56 8.01 7.63
CA LYS A 184 0.83 8.34 7.25
C LYS A 184 0.93 9.64 6.46
N ALA A 185 0.00 9.88 5.53
CA ALA A 185 -0.07 11.11 4.74
C ALA A 185 -0.60 12.30 5.55
N GLY A 186 -1.32 12.04 6.65
CA GLY A 186 -2.01 13.04 7.45
C GLY A 186 -3.18 13.70 6.72
N VAL A 187 -3.80 12.97 5.76
CA VAL A 187 -5.02 13.35 5.04
C VAL A 187 -5.82 12.07 4.71
N TRP A 188 -7.16 12.18 4.65
CA TRP A 188 -7.98 11.01 4.29
C TRP A 188 -7.87 10.67 2.81
N GLU A 189 -7.75 9.37 2.49
CA GLU A 189 -7.80 8.87 1.11
C GLU A 189 -9.16 9.18 0.48
N GLY A 190 -9.13 9.80 -0.73
CA GLY A 190 -10.32 10.19 -1.48
C GLY A 190 -11.03 11.44 -0.94
N ALA A 191 -10.43 12.19 -0.01
CA ALA A 191 -10.94 13.47 0.44
C ALA A 191 -10.40 14.62 -0.44
N GLU A 192 -11.13 15.73 -0.48
CA GLU A 192 -10.74 16.93 -1.25
C GLU A 192 -9.46 17.62 -0.73
N ASN A 193 -8.95 17.18 0.43
CA ASN A 193 -7.77 17.76 1.07
C ASN A 193 -6.45 17.06 0.70
N GLU A 194 -6.42 16.23 -0.35
CA GLU A 194 -5.23 15.53 -0.84
C GLU A 194 -4.01 16.44 -0.99
N LEU A 195 -4.22 17.65 -1.53
CA LEU A 195 -3.16 18.64 -1.77
C LEU A 195 -2.46 19.13 -0.49
N LEU A 196 -3.09 18.99 0.68
CA LEU A 196 -2.50 19.41 1.96
C LEU A 196 -1.30 18.55 2.39
N GLN A 197 -1.07 17.41 1.78
CA GLN A 197 0.15 16.63 2.03
C GLN A 197 1.39 17.19 1.33
N VAL A 198 1.21 18.13 0.39
CA VAL A 198 2.32 18.80 -0.32
C VAL A 198 2.88 19.93 0.54
N GLU A 199 4.19 19.92 0.76
CA GLU A 199 4.86 20.98 1.48
C GLU A 199 4.65 22.34 0.78
N GLY A 200 4.33 23.37 1.56
CA GLY A 200 4.03 24.70 1.03
C GLY A 200 2.56 24.95 0.66
N ILE A 201 1.69 23.93 0.64
CA ILE A 201 0.25 24.06 0.43
C ILE A 201 -0.47 23.98 1.78
N GLY A 202 -1.02 25.12 2.24
CA GLY A 202 -1.94 25.19 3.36
C GLY A 202 -3.40 25.28 2.90
N PRO A 203 -4.38 25.31 3.85
CA PRO A 203 -5.81 25.27 3.52
C PRO A 203 -6.26 26.37 2.53
N VAL A 204 -5.73 27.59 2.66
CA VAL A 204 -6.08 28.72 1.78
C VAL A 204 -5.60 28.47 0.34
N LYS A 205 -4.36 27.98 0.17
CA LYS A 205 -3.81 27.66 -1.15
C LYS A 205 -4.53 26.47 -1.77
N MET A 206 -4.78 25.42 -0.96
CA MET A 206 -5.54 24.26 -1.39
C MET A 206 -6.92 24.67 -1.93
N LYS A 207 -7.67 25.51 -1.18
CA LYS A 207 -8.99 25.98 -1.64
C LYS A 207 -8.90 26.68 -2.99
N ARG A 208 -7.93 27.58 -3.20
CA ARG A 208 -7.72 28.28 -4.48
C ARG A 208 -7.43 27.31 -5.63
N LEU A 209 -6.61 26.26 -5.38
CA LEU A 209 -6.32 25.23 -6.38
C LEU A 209 -7.57 24.42 -6.71
N VAL A 210 -8.32 23.99 -5.70
CA VAL A 210 -9.58 23.22 -5.87
C VAL A 210 -10.63 24.05 -6.61
N ASP A 211 -10.80 25.34 -6.26
CA ASP A 211 -11.70 26.27 -6.94
C ASP A 211 -11.31 26.48 -8.43
N ALA A 212 -10.01 26.36 -8.75
CA ALA A 212 -9.49 26.36 -10.13
C ALA A 212 -9.54 24.99 -10.83
N GLY A 213 -10.16 23.97 -10.21
CA GLY A 213 -10.31 22.63 -10.77
C GLY A 213 -9.13 21.68 -10.51
N ILE A 214 -8.10 22.11 -9.78
CA ILE A 214 -6.90 21.30 -9.46
C ILE A 214 -7.15 20.57 -8.16
N LYS A 215 -7.63 19.32 -8.23
CA LYS A 215 -8.07 18.52 -7.07
C LYS A 215 -7.09 17.43 -6.64
N SER A 216 -6.07 17.14 -7.45
CA SER A 216 -5.11 16.05 -7.19
C SER A 216 -3.66 16.50 -7.38
N ILE A 217 -2.74 15.80 -6.71
CA ILE A 217 -1.30 16.04 -6.89
C ILE A 217 -0.86 15.66 -8.30
N ARG A 218 -1.44 14.60 -8.88
CA ARG A 218 -1.19 14.23 -10.28
C ARG A 218 -1.53 15.36 -11.25
N HIS A 219 -2.66 16.04 -11.04
CA HIS A 219 -3.04 17.21 -11.83
C HIS A 219 -2.08 18.39 -11.60
N LEU A 220 -1.75 18.66 -10.33
CA LEU A 220 -0.80 19.72 -9.96
C LEU A 220 0.59 19.51 -10.59
N ALA A 221 1.06 18.27 -10.65
CA ALA A 221 2.36 17.89 -11.24
C ALA A 221 2.45 18.18 -12.76
N GLY A 222 1.30 18.21 -13.45
CA GLY A 222 1.21 18.52 -14.89
C GLY A 222 1.10 20.01 -15.22
N LEU A 223 1.13 20.89 -14.21
CA LEU A 223 1.01 22.34 -14.45
C LEU A 223 2.39 23.00 -14.62
N GLU A 224 2.41 24.08 -15.39
CA GLU A 224 3.56 24.96 -15.51
C GLU A 224 3.72 25.85 -14.26
N PHE A 225 4.97 26.12 -13.87
CA PHE A 225 5.28 26.88 -12.65
C PHE A 225 4.64 28.28 -12.60
N TYR A 226 4.62 29.01 -13.72
CA TYR A 226 4.01 30.33 -13.80
C TYR A 226 2.48 30.29 -13.63
N HIS A 227 1.85 29.19 -14.04
CA HIS A 227 0.41 29.00 -13.84
C HIS A 227 0.08 28.88 -12.35
N ILE A 228 0.88 28.09 -11.63
CA ILE A 228 0.76 27.90 -10.18
C ILE A 228 0.98 29.24 -9.45
N GLU A 229 2.00 30.00 -9.82
CA GLU A 229 2.31 31.31 -9.23
C GLU A 229 1.17 32.31 -9.41
N ARG A 230 0.60 32.37 -10.61
CA ARG A 230 -0.55 33.21 -10.93
C ARG A 230 -1.78 32.82 -10.12
N LEU A 231 -2.15 31.53 -10.06
CA LEU A 231 -3.30 31.03 -9.32
C LEU A 231 -3.19 31.31 -7.82
N LEU A 232 -1.98 31.13 -7.27
CA LEU A 232 -1.76 31.30 -5.83
C LEU A 232 -1.35 32.72 -5.43
N SER A 233 -1.22 33.64 -6.41
CA SER A 233 -0.75 35.02 -6.22
C SER A 233 0.61 35.04 -5.48
N ARG A 234 1.57 34.31 -6.03
CA ARG A 234 2.93 34.17 -5.47
C ARG A 234 3.97 34.60 -6.50
N ASN A 235 5.08 35.16 -5.99
CA ASN A 235 6.20 35.55 -6.83
C ASN A 235 7.14 34.34 -7.09
N PRO A 236 7.87 34.34 -8.23
CA PRO A 236 8.97 33.41 -8.44
C PRO A 236 9.97 33.43 -7.28
N PRO A 237 10.59 32.28 -6.90
CA PRO A 237 10.51 30.97 -7.57
C PRO A 237 9.53 29.99 -6.92
N PHE A 238 8.39 30.46 -6.37
CA PHE A 238 7.46 29.63 -5.62
C PHE A 238 6.92 28.43 -6.42
N GLY A 239 6.54 28.67 -7.70
CA GLY A 239 6.04 27.63 -8.58
C GLY A 239 7.07 26.53 -8.84
N HIS A 240 8.30 26.90 -9.09
CA HIS A 240 9.41 25.95 -9.25
C HIS A 240 9.67 25.13 -7.98
N GLN A 241 9.67 25.75 -6.81
CA GLN A 241 9.85 25.06 -5.53
C GLN A 241 8.72 24.06 -5.30
N LEU A 242 7.47 24.45 -5.57
CA LEU A 242 6.33 23.57 -5.40
C LEU A 242 6.38 22.37 -6.36
N LEU A 243 6.68 22.60 -7.64
CA LEU A 243 6.84 21.51 -8.63
C LEU A 243 8.02 20.59 -8.27
N HIS A 244 9.10 21.13 -7.72
CA HIS A 244 10.18 20.31 -7.22
C HIS A 244 9.75 19.38 -6.07
N HIS A 245 8.91 19.85 -5.14
CA HIS A 245 8.34 18.99 -4.08
C HIS A 245 7.40 17.93 -4.65
N VAL A 246 6.64 18.27 -5.68
CA VAL A 246 5.68 17.36 -6.32
C VAL A 246 6.35 16.38 -7.28
N SER A 247 7.51 16.70 -7.85
CA SER A 247 8.22 15.83 -8.81
C SER A 247 8.56 14.44 -8.26
N GLY A 248 8.69 14.33 -6.93
CA GLY A 248 8.89 13.06 -6.25
C GLY A 248 7.61 12.24 -6.00
N PHE A 249 6.43 12.78 -6.36
CA PHE A 249 5.16 12.08 -6.19
C PHE A 249 5.05 10.90 -7.16
N PRO A 250 4.73 9.68 -6.69
CA PRO A 250 4.65 8.50 -7.55
C PRO A 250 3.48 8.55 -8.53
N LEU A 251 3.76 8.64 -9.81
CA LEU A 251 2.79 8.55 -10.89
C LEU A 251 2.63 7.08 -11.31
N LEU A 252 2.01 6.27 -10.44
CA LEU A 252 1.85 4.84 -10.68
C LEU A 252 1.03 4.57 -11.95
N ASN A 253 1.39 3.48 -12.65
CA ASN A 253 0.62 2.91 -13.74
C ASN A 253 0.42 1.40 -13.52
N MET A 254 -0.65 0.86 -14.12
CA MET A 254 -1.03 -0.54 -13.98
C MET A 254 -1.83 -1.00 -15.20
N HIS A 255 -1.42 -2.17 -15.75
CA HIS A 255 -2.19 -2.92 -16.75
C HIS A 255 -2.43 -4.33 -16.22
N PHE A 256 -3.64 -4.84 -16.43
CA PHE A 256 -4.04 -6.15 -15.95
C PHE A 256 -4.83 -6.87 -17.06
N ASP A 257 -4.21 -7.88 -17.65
CA ASP A 257 -4.75 -8.59 -18.82
C ASP A 257 -4.95 -10.08 -18.51
N PRO A 258 -6.09 -10.66 -18.89
CA PRO A 258 -6.29 -12.10 -18.81
C PRO A 258 -5.46 -12.82 -19.90
N ILE A 259 -4.73 -13.87 -19.49
CA ILE A 259 -4.02 -14.76 -20.42
C ILE A 259 -4.94 -15.94 -20.79
N GLY A 260 -5.61 -16.52 -19.81
CA GLY A 260 -6.53 -17.65 -20.01
C GLY A 260 -6.51 -18.68 -18.89
N PRO A 261 -7.26 -19.77 -19.03
CA PRO A 261 -7.31 -20.83 -18.04
C PRO A 261 -5.96 -21.58 -17.96
N TYR A 262 -5.50 -21.86 -16.76
CA TYR A 262 -4.34 -22.70 -16.55
C TYR A 262 -4.75 -24.17 -16.67
N SER A 263 -4.28 -24.85 -17.71
CA SER A 263 -4.37 -26.31 -17.86
C SER A 263 -3.01 -26.92 -17.51
N ALA A 264 -2.92 -27.61 -16.39
CA ALA A 264 -1.78 -28.48 -16.13
C ALA A 264 -1.87 -29.62 -17.17
N ARG A 265 -1.00 -29.60 -18.19
CA ARG A 265 -0.83 -30.80 -19.04
C ARG A 265 -0.46 -31.96 -18.11
N SER A 266 -1.38 -32.88 -17.93
CA SER A 266 -1.10 -34.15 -17.27
C SER A 266 -0.02 -34.86 -18.06
N THR A 267 1.23 -34.81 -17.60
CA THR A 267 2.27 -35.76 -18.05
C THR A 267 1.76 -37.13 -17.63
N GLY A 268 1.26 -37.84 -18.65
CA GLY A 268 0.83 -39.22 -18.72
C GLY A 268 0.96 -40.09 -17.46
N ARG A 269 -0.11 -40.15 -16.71
CA ARG A 269 -0.51 -41.36 -15.99
C ARG A 269 -2.03 -41.34 -15.96
N VAL A 270 -2.61 -42.19 -16.79
CA VAL A 270 -4.04 -42.51 -16.74
C VAL A 270 -4.26 -43.25 -15.43
N PRO A 271 -5.03 -42.72 -14.47
CA PRO A 271 -5.49 -43.53 -13.34
C PRO A 271 -6.66 -44.38 -13.87
N VAL A 272 -6.52 -45.66 -13.74
CA VAL A 272 -7.59 -46.66 -13.89
C VAL A 272 -8.77 -46.21 -13.03
N ALA A 273 -9.93 -46.22 -13.69
CA ALA A 273 -11.20 -45.87 -13.05
C ALA A 273 -11.51 -46.83 -11.90
N ASP A 274 -11.41 -46.34 -10.67
CA ASP A 274 -12.11 -46.92 -9.53
C ASP A 274 -13.21 -45.94 -9.12
N SER A 275 -14.42 -46.43 -9.26
CA SER A 275 -15.69 -45.75 -9.02
C SER A 275 -15.94 -45.66 -7.50
N THR A 276 -15.51 -44.56 -6.89
CA THR A 276 -15.93 -44.15 -5.53
C THR A 276 -16.30 -42.65 -5.53
N PRO A 277 -17.26 -42.19 -4.72
CA PRO A 277 -17.92 -40.88 -4.87
C PRO A 277 -17.05 -39.73 -4.39
N ALA A 278 -15.87 -39.52 -5.04
CA ALA A 278 -14.98 -38.39 -4.82
C ALA A 278 -15.40 -37.14 -5.64
N ASN A 279 -16.44 -37.24 -6.48
CA ASN A 279 -16.84 -36.16 -7.39
C ASN A 279 -17.54 -34.94 -6.74
N ALA A 280 -18.01 -35.05 -5.49
CA ALA A 280 -18.64 -33.91 -4.79
C ALA A 280 -17.62 -32.91 -4.22
N ALA A 281 -16.40 -33.33 -3.94
CA ALA A 281 -15.33 -32.47 -3.42
C ALA A 281 -14.59 -31.72 -4.57
N ALA A 282 -14.44 -32.37 -5.75
CA ALA A 282 -13.78 -31.77 -6.92
C ALA A 282 -14.56 -30.59 -7.50
N ALA A 283 -15.88 -30.54 -7.34
CA ALA A 283 -16.73 -29.44 -7.80
C ALA A 283 -16.57 -28.12 -7.00
N ARG A 284 -15.80 -28.13 -5.90
CA ARG A 284 -15.58 -26.94 -5.04
C ARG A 284 -14.26 -26.20 -5.33
N VAL A 285 -13.36 -26.77 -6.11
CA VAL A 285 -12.07 -26.11 -6.45
C VAL A 285 -12.30 -25.14 -7.59
N LYS A 286 -12.12 -23.84 -7.34
CA LYS A 286 -12.17 -22.83 -8.40
C LYS A 286 -11.04 -23.11 -9.40
N PRO A 287 -11.30 -23.03 -10.73
CA PRO A 287 -10.26 -23.17 -11.74
C PRO A 287 -9.22 -22.05 -11.60
N LEU A 288 -7.98 -22.33 -11.98
CA LEU A 288 -6.91 -21.38 -11.98
C LEU A 288 -6.87 -20.65 -13.35
N PHE A 289 -6.92 -19.32 -13.31
CA PHE A 289 -6.72 -18.46 -14.47
C PHE A 289 -5.41 -17.71 -14.34
N LEU A 290 -4.70 -17.59 -15.45
CA LEU A 290 -3.48 -16.79 -15.52
C LEU A 290 -3.80 -15.37 -15.99
N PHE A 291 -3.20 -14.40 -15.32
CA PHE A 291 -3.28 -12.99 -15.66
C PHE A 291 -1.88 -12.39 -15.77
N ARG A 292 -1.73 -11.51 -16.74
CA ARG A 292 -0.54 -10.67 -16.90
C ARG A 292 -0.78 -9.35 -16.22
N LEU A 293 0.11 -8.97 -15.34
CA LEU A 293 0.06 -7.73 -14.59
C LEU A 293 1.35 -6.95 -14.86
N ILE A 294 1.21 -5.77 -15.42
CA ILE A 294 2.33 -4.85 -15.64
C ILE A 294 2.11 -3.67 -14.70
N VAL A 295 3.07 -3.41 -13.82
CA VAL A 295 3.04 -2.30 -12.85
C VAL A 295 4.31 -1.48 -12.95
N GLY A 296 4.17 -0.17 -12.86
CA GLY A 296 5.29 0.75 -13.02
C GLY A 296 4.94 2.15 -12.48
N TYR A 297 5.72 3.11 -12.92
CA TYR A 297 5.48 4.53 -12.71
C TYR A 297 5.99 5.34 -13.90
N ASP A 298 5.35 6.49 -14.16
CA ASP A 298 5.62 7.37 -15.31
C ASP A 298 6.63 8.50 -14.98
N ASN A 299 7.18 8.52 -13.78
CA ASN A 299 8.17 9.51 -13.38
C ASN A 299 9.48 9.33 -14.15
N GLU A 300 10.11 10.42 -14.58
CA GLU A 300 11.44 10.41 -15.23
C GLU A 300 12.54 9.89 -14.28
N LYS A 301 12.42 10.20 -12.99
CA LYS A 301 13.34 9.76 -11.95
C LYS A 301 12.64 8.85 -10.95
N GLU A 302 13.42 8.06 -10.20
CA GLU A 302 12.87 7.24 -9.11
C GLU A 302 12.05 8.11 -8.14
N PRO A 303 10.75 7.80 -7.92
CA PRO A 303 9.92 8.56 -7.00
C PRO A 303 10.47 8.54 -5.58
N SER A 304 10.48 9.73 -4.95
CA SER A 304 10.92 9.91 -3.58
C SER A 304 10.00 10.91 -2.89
N TRP A 305 9.30 10.49 -1.85
CA TRP A 305 8.39 11.34 -1.10
C TRP A 305 8.92 11.58 0.30
N ASN A 306 9.01 12.85 0.69
CA ASN A 306 9.61 13.25 1.97
C ASN A 306 10.99 12.60 2.19
N ARG A 307 11.84 12.56 1.17
CA ARG A 307 13.19 11.97 1.16
C ARG A 307 13.23 10.47 1.45
N LYS A 308 12.11 9.76 1.23
CA LYS A 308 12.01 8.31 1.41
C LYS A 308 11.53 7.66 0.12
N SER A 309 12.04 6.47 -0.15
CA SER A 309 11.52 5.61 -1.22
C SER A 309 10.21 4.97 -0.75
N PRO A 310 9.06 5.25 -1.40
CA PRO A 310 7.77 4.74 -0.96
C PRO A 310 7.65 3.22 -1.06
N TRP A 311 6.77 2.65 -0.23
CA TRP A 311 6.33 1.27 -0.37
C TRP A 311 5.04 1.23 -1.18
N VAL A 312 4.94 0.22 -2.04
CA VAL A 312 3.78 0.02 -2.92
C VAL A 312 3.11 -1.29 -2.57
N THR A 313 1.80 -1.28 -2.56
CA THR A 313 0.94 -2.45 -2.33
C THR A 313 0.06 -2.68 -3.54
N LEU A 314 -0.10 -3.95 -3.90
CA LEU A 314 -0.97 -4.41 -4.96
C LEU A 314 -1.88 -5.51 -4.38
N VAL A 315 -3.18 -5.33 -4.54
CA VAL A 315 -4.21 -6.23 -4.01
C VAL A 315 -5.12 -6.66 -5.14
N VAL A 316 -5.40 -7.95 -5.24
CA VAL A 316 -6.43 -8.51 -6.12
C VAL A 316 -7.51 -9.15 -5.26
N GLU A 317 -8.71 -8.62 -5.37
CA GLU A 317 -9.91 -9.10 -4.68
C GLU A 317 -10.82 -9.85 -5.64
N GLY A 318 -11.43 -10.93 -5.16
CA GLY A 318 -12.52 -11.60 -5.84
C GLY A 318 -13.86 -10.89 -5.61
N GLN A 319 -14.90 -11.37 -6.28
CA GLN A 319 -16.24 -10.79 -6.26
C GLN A 319 -16.86 -10.74 -4.86
N ALA A 320 -16.60 -11.73 -4.01
CA ALA A 320 -17.11 -11.77 -2.63
C ALA A 320 -16.25 -10.97 -1.64
N GLY A 321 -15.18 -10.29 -2.12
CA GLY A 321 -14.26 -9.53 -1.28
C GLY A 321 -13.16 -10.38 -0.65
N GLU A 322 -13.00 -11.62 -1.10
CA GLU A 322 -11.87 -12.48 -0.70
C GLU A 322 -10.56 -11.99 -1.32
N LEU A 323 -9.46 -12.18 -0.60
CA LEU A 323 -8.13 -11.87 -1.10
C LEU A 323 -7.64 -13.01 -2.00
N LEU A 324 -7.47 -12.73 -3.28
CA LEU A 324 -6.92 -13.67 -4.25
C LEU A 324 -5.40 -13.55 -4.33
N TRP A 325 -4.88 -12.33 -4.31
CA TRP A 325 -3.45 -12.08 -4.38
C TRP A 325 -3.06 -10.76 -3.72
N PHE A 326 -1.87 -10.74 -3.10
CA PHE A 326 -1.31 -9.57 -2.44
C PHE A 326 0.19 -9.51 -2.65
N TRP A 327 0.67 -8.33 -3.06
CA TRP A 327 2.08 -8.02 -3.16
C TRP A 327 2.39 -6.69 -2.47
N ARG A 328 3.58 -6.62 -1.87
CA ARG A 328 4.10 -5.44 -1.20
C ARG A 328 5.59 -5.32 -1.47
N GLY A 329 6.07 -4.14 -1.85
CA GLY A 329 7.47 -3.91 -2.12
C GLY A 329 7.83 -2.44 -2.22
N SER A 330 9.15 -2.14 -2.21
CA SER A 330 9.63 -0.79 -2.49
C SER A 330 9.34 -0.40 -3.94
N ILE A 331 9.04 0.88 -4.18
CA ILE A 331 8.82 1.44 -5.52
C ILE A 331 10.01 1.22 -6.46
N LYS A 332 11.23 1.08 -5.92
CA LYS A 332 12.44 0.73 -6.70
C LYS A 332 12.28 -0.54 -7.52
N ARG A 333 11.45 -1.49 -7.04
CA ARG A 333 11.19 -2.74 -7.74
C ARG A 333 10.29 -2.57 -8.96
N LEU A 334 9.71 -1.40 -9.15
CA LEU A 334 8.85 -1.05 -10.28
C LEU A 334 9.57 -0.26 -11.38
N ALA A 335 10.86 0.04 -11.19
CA ALA A 335 11.67 0.74 -12.17
C ALA A 335 11.70 -0.01 -13.51
N GLY A 336 11.45 0.71 -14.61
CA GLY A 336 11.39 0.14 -15.95
C GLY A 336 10.16 -0.73 -16.26
N GLY A 337 9.17 -0.72 -15.35
CA GLY A 337 8.00 -1.57 -15.44
C GLY A 337 8.28 -3.00 -14.97
N LYS A 338 7.40 -3.55 -14.14
CA LYS A 338 7.49 -4.92 -13.65
C LYS A 338 6.34 -5.75 -14.19
N GLU A 339 6.67 -6.77 -14.97
CA GLU A 339 5.73 -7.77 -15.40
C GLU A 339 5.64 -8.92 -14.40
N LEU A 340 4.42 -9.30 -14.06
CA LEU A 340 4.10 -10.42 -13.16
C LEU A 340 3.04 -11.28 -13.83
N ILE A 341 3.27 -12.59 -13.87
CA ILE A 341 2.23 -13.55 -14.24
C ILE A 341 1.69 -14.15 -12.95
N VAL A 342 0.40 -13.97 -12.73
CA VAL A 342 -0.28 -14.40 -11.50
C VAL A 342 -1.36 -15.42 -11.82
N GLY A 343 -1.38 -16.51 -11.08
CA GLY A 343 -2.46 -17.50 -11.11
C GLY A 343 -3.50 -17.18 -10.05
N LEU A 344 -4.75 -16.95 -10.48
CA LEU A 344 -5.86 -16.62 -9.58
C LEU A 344 -6.92 -17.73 -9.66
N ALA A 345 -7.35 -18.22 -8.49
CA ALA A 345 -8.45 -19.16 -8.39
C ALA A 345 -9.77 -18.41 -8.50
N ALA A 346 -10.39 -18.41 -9.67
CA ALA A 346 -11.62 -17.69 -9.97
C ALA A 346 -12.52 -18.48 -10.92
N ARG A 347 -13.79 -18.12 -10.99
CA ARG A 347 -14.74 -18.70 -11.94
C ARG A 347 -14.87 -17.82 -13.17
N LYS A 348 -15.15 -18.43 -14.33
CA LYS A 348 -15.51 -17.68 -15.53
C LYS A 348 -16.68 -16.74 -15.26
N GLY A 349 -16.54 -15.47 -15.72
CA GLY A 349 -17.53 -14.42 -15.46
C GLY A 349 -17.49 -13.82 -14.05
N GLU A 350 -16.55 -14.22 -13.18
CA GLU A 350 -16.35 -13.60 -11.89
C GLU A 350 -15.65 -12.24 -12.03
N LYS A 351 -16.08 -11.25 -11.24
CA LYS A 351 -15.50 -9.91 -11.26
C LYS A 351 -14.31 -9.83 -10.29
N LEU A 352 -13.18 -9.38 -10.81
CA LEU A 352 -11.96 -9.12 -10.05
C LEU A 352 -11.79 -7.62 -9.85
N LYS A 353 -11.33 -7.21 -8.67
CA LYS A 353 -10.94 -5.83 -8.38
C LYS A 353 -9.45 -5.79 -8.10
N VAL A 354 -8.74 -4.94 -8.83
CA VAL A 354 -7.30 -4.75 -8.67
C VAL A 354 -7.03 -3.36 -8.14
N SER A 355 -6.22 -3.25 -7.09
CA SER A 355 -5.84 -1.98 -6.46
C SER A 355 -4.33 -1.88 -6.31
N LEU A 356 -3.74 -0.82 -6.85
CA LEU A 356 -2.32 -0.48 -6.71
C LEU A 356 -2.19 0.88 -6.05
N ALA A 357 -1.39 0.99 -4.99
CA ALA A 357 -1.18 2.26 -4.31
C ALA A 357 0.13 2.29 -3.51
N CYS A 358 0.64 3.49 -3.24
CA CYS A 358 1.66 3.67 -2.22
C CYS A 358 1.05 3.53 -0.82
N GLU A 359 1.83 3.04 0.12
CA GLU A 359 1.38 2.80 1.50
C GLU A 359 1.36 4.08 2.35
N GLU A 360 2.15 5.08 1.94
CA GLU A 360 2.38 6.30 2.69
C GLU A 360 1.78 7.56 2.06
N ILE A 361 1.25 7.49 0.84
CA ILE A 361 0.93 8.66 0.03
C ILE A 361 -0.50 8.56 -0.50
N VAL A 362 -1.35 9.49 -0.11
CA VAL A 362 -2.72 9.61 -0.58
C VAL A 362 -2.73 10.14 -2.03
N GLY A 363 -3.72 9.72 -2.82
CA GLY A 363 -3.86 10.12 -4.22
C GLY A 363 -3.05 9.26 -5.21
N THR A 364 -2.34 8.24 -4.72
CA THR A 364 -1.61 7.28 -5.58
C THR A 364 -2.45 6.06 -5.96
N LEU A 365 -3.66 5.94 -5.41
CA LEU A 365 -4.51 4.77 -5.55
C LEU A 365 -5.07 4.65 -6.97
N LEU A 366 -4.69 3.57 -7.65
CA LEU A 366 -5.29 3.11 -8.90
C LEU A 366 -6.19 1.93 -8.62
N ARG A 367 -7.38 1.93 -9.22
CA ARG A 367 -8.34 0.81 -9.16
C ARG A 367 -8.79 0.44 -10.56
N SER A 368 -8.87 -0.85 -10.82
CA SER A 368 -9.45 -1.38 -12.04
C SER A 368 -10.32 -2.60 -11.73
N GLU A 369 -11.29 -2.85 -12.59
CA GLU A 369 -12.20 -3.98 -12.48
C GLU A 369 -12.12 -4.80 -13.76
N HIS A 370 -12.00 -6.11 -13.62
CA HIS A 370 -11.83 -7.04 -14.74
C HIS A 370 -12.74 -8.25 -14.57
N TRP A 371 -13.14 -8.84 -15.70
CA TRP A 371 -13.93 -10.05 -15.71
C TRP A 371 -13.04 -11.24 -16.09
N VAL A 372 -13.23 -12.34 -15.42
CA VAL A 372 -12.56 -13.61 -15.75
C VAL A 372 -13.17 -14.15 -17.05
N PRO A 373 -12.37 -14.39 -18.11
CA PRO A 373 -12.86 -14.79 -19.43
C PRO A 373 -13.47 -16.18 -19.48
#